data_837d4b9ef02a78c5c8baaa4071bb3171
#
_entry.id   837d4b9ef02a78c5c8baaa4071bb3171
#
_cell.length_a   1.000
_cell.length_b   1.000
_cell.length_c   1.000
_cell.angle_alpha   90.00
_cell.angle_beta   90.00
_cell.angle_gamma   90.00
#
_symmetry.space_group_name_H-M   'P 1'
#
loop_
_entity.id
_entity.type
_entity.pdbx_description
1 polymer ?
#
loop_
_entity_poly.entity_id
_entity_poly.type
_entity_poly.pdbx_seq_one_letter_code
_entity_poly.pdbx_strand_id
1 'polypeptide(L)'
;MHYDVFNGDADGLCALVQLRLAQPMQSTLVTGVKRQIQLLSSLSVEANDSVTVLDISLKKNRWALDEILAKGASVFYVDHHEVGDMPIHPNLKTLIDTSPTMCTSLLVDDYLQGQYRAWAITAAFGDNLNGIAEQKAQALGLSMLQTELLKTLGICLNYNAYGSQISDLHVAPDALYAHLKYYPSPFDFITDQTAMFEQLRSGYTEDMQLGLSITPDYKTDKVALIRLPDAPWARRINGVLGNELANQYPHRAHAIVTLNSLGSYQVSVRAPLENKTGADELCALFKTGGGRKSAAGINDLAIDQLGPFVKAFEAQYG
;
A
#
# COMPACT_ATOMS: atom_id res chain seq x y z
N MET A 1 -15.60 -17.86 -14.46
CA MET A 1 -15.79 -16.76 -13.49
C MET A 1 -14.76 -15.66 -13.69
N HIS A 2 -14.97 -14.46 -13.10
CA HIS A 2 -13.95 -13.41 -13.02
C HIS A 2 -13.57 -13.12 -11.58
N TYR A 3 -12.25 -12.97 -11.33
CA TYR A 3 -11.71 -12.63 -10.02
C TYR A 3 -10.99 -11.29 -10.11
N ASP A 4 -11.29 -10.37 -9.17
CA ASP A 4 -10.52 -9.16 -8.92
C ASP A 4 -9.67 -9.34 -7.67
N VAL A 5 -8.37 -9.49 -7.86
CA VAL A 5 -7.39 -9.67 -6.79
C VAL A 5 -6.64 -8.37 -6.63
N PHE A 6 -6.73 -7.73 -5.48
CA PHE A 6 -6.15 -6.41 -5.28
C PHE A 6 -5.66 -6.17 -3.86
N ASN A 7 -4.64 -5.38 -3.71
CA ASN A 7 -4.20 -4.89 -2.41
C ASN A 7 -5.30 -4.00 -1.81
N GLY A 8 -5.61 -4.18 -0.52
CA GLY A 8 -6.67 -3.44 0.17
C GLY A 8 -6.32 -1.99 0.50
N ASP A 9 -5.19 -1.48 0.04
CA ASP A 9 -4.76 -0.10 0.26
C ASP A 9 -5.28 0.90 -0.80
N ALA A 10 -4.86 2.15 -0.69
CA ALA A 10 -5.32 3.20 -1.60
C ALA A 10 -4.98 2.90 -3.07
N ASP A 11 -3.81 2.30 -3.34
CA ASP A 11 -3.36 2.05 -4.70
C ASP A 11 -4.15 0.91 -5.35
N GLY A 12 -4.25 -0.24 -4.69
CA GLY A 12 -5.05 -1.36 -5.19
C GLY A 12 -6.53 -1.04 -5.32
N LEU A 13 -7.12 -0.37 -4.30
CA LEU A 13 -8.52 0.06 -4.32
C LEU A 13 -8.84 1.02 -5.46
N CYS A 14 -8.07 2.11 -5.60
CA CYS A 14 -8.32 3.11 -6.64
C CYS A 14 -8.02 2.57 -8.05
N ALA A 15 -7.06 1.65 -8.19
CA ALA A 15 -6.82 0.96 -9.45
C ALA A 15 -8.04 0.15 -9.88
N LEU A 16 -8.63 -0.62 -8.97
CA LEU A 16 -9.83 -1.41 -9.25
C LEU A 16 -11.04 -0.52 -9.53
N VAL A 17 -11.24 0.56 -8.76
CA VAL A 17 -12.33 1.53 -9.00
C VAL A 17 -12.27 2.08 -10.42
N GLN A 18 -11.12 2.61 -10.85
CA GLN A 18 -10.93 3.14 -12.20
C GLN A 18 -11.23 2.07 -13.27
N LEU A 19 -10.68 0.87 -13.09
CA LEU A 19 -10.83 -0.20 -14.08
C LEU A 19 -12.29 -0.65 -14.20
N ARG A 20 -13.03 -0.77 -13.09
CA ARG A 20 -14.43 -1.22 -13.09
C ARG A 20 -15.43 -0.11 -13.45
N LEU A 21 -15.09 1.15 -13.27
CA LEU A 21 -15.86 2.26 -13.85
C LEU A 21 -15.75 2.29 -15.38
N ALA A 22 -14.57 2.01 -15.94
CA ALA A 22 -14.36 1.94 -17.39
C ALA A 22 -14.90 0.65 -18.01
N GLN A 23 -14.75 -0.47 -17.29
CA GLN A 23 -15.08 -1.81 -17.74
C GLN A 23 -15.90 -2.52 -16.65
N PRO A 24 -17.20 -2.23 -16.52
CA PRO A 24 -18.06 -2.87 -15.53
C PRO A 24 -18.06 -4.39 -15.70
N MET A 25 -17.82 -5.12 -14.59
CA MET A 25 -17.78 -6.57 -14.60
C MET A 25 -18.22 -7.12 -13.25
N GLN A 26 -18.96 -8.22 -13.28
CA GLN A 26 -19.24 -8.99 -12.09
C GLN A 26 -18.02 -9.85 -11.75
N SER A 27 -17.52 -9.73 -10.55
CA SER A 27 -16.32 -10.43 -10.10
C SER A 27 -16.43 -10.93 -8.67
N THR A 28 -15.65 -11.95 -8.36
CA THR A 28 -15.34 -12.35 -6.99
C THR A 28 -14.14 -11.53 -6.52
N LEU A 29 -14.33 -10.75 -5.45
CA LEU A 29 -13.27 -9.93 -4.87
C LEU A 29 -12.37 -10.77 -3.98
N VAL A 30 -11.04 -10.63 -4.17
CA VAL A 30 -10.03 -11.27 -3.34
C VAL A 30 -9.05 -10.20 -2.88
N THR A 31 -9.12 -9.85 -1.61
CA THR A 31 -8.33 -8.76 -1.03
C THR A 31 -8.03 -9.04 0.44
N GLY A 32 -7.24 -8.21 1.06
CA GLY A 32 -6.86 -8.34 2.46
C GLY A 32 -6.20 -7.07 2.99
N VAL A 33 -5.58 -7.16 4.16
CA VAL A 33 -4.77 -6.06 4.69
C VAL A 33 -3.54 -5.81 3.82
N LYS A 34 -2.99 -4.61 3.83
CA LYS A 34 -1.86 -4.17 2.96
C LYS A 34 -0.69 -5.16 2.91
N ARG A 35 -0.37 -5.85 4.00
CA ARG A 35 0.75 -6.80 4.06
C ARG A 35 0.39 -8.22 3.64
N GLN A 36 -0.86 -8.51 3.38
CA GLN A 36 -1.33 -9.80 2.88
C GLN A 36 -1.15 -9.84 1.35
N ILE A 37 0.10 -10.03 0.93
CA ILE A 37 0.50 -9.91 -0.48
C ILE A 37 0.47 -11.24 -1.25
N GLN A 38 0.19 -12.39 -0.63
CA GLN A 38 0.14 -13.70 -1.28
C GLN A 38 -1.31 -14.12 -1.55
N LEU A 39 -2.08 -13.23 -2.19
CA LEU A 39 -3.52 -13.43 -2.40
C LEU A 39 -3.83 -14.44 -3.49
N LEU A 40 -2.98 -14.58 -4.52
CA LEU A 40 -3.22 -15.51 -5.63
C LEU A 40 -3.26 -16.98 -5.20
N SER A 41 -2.56 -17.35 -4.13
CA SER A 41 -2.54 -18.72 -3.61
C SER A 41 -3.89 -19.20 -3.03
N SER A 42 -4.81 -18.26 -2.76
CA SER A 42 -6.16 -18.58 -2.27
C SER A 42 -7.17 -18.83 -3.39
N LEU A 43 -6.80 -18.60 -4.65
CA LEU A 43 -7.70 -18.73 -5.78
C LEU A 43 -7.91 -20.19 -6.19
N SER A 44 -9.17 -20.53 -6.43
CA SER A 44 -9.54 -21.78 -7.10
C SER A 44 -10.12 -21.46 -8.47
N VAL A 45 -9.24 -21.39 -9.49
CA VAL A 45 -9.63 -21.08 -10.87
C VAL A 45 -9.84 -22.35 -11.69
N GLU A 46 -10.72 -22.23 -12.67
CA GLU A 46 -11.00 -23.23 -13.70
C GLU A 46 -10.51 -22.75 -15.06
N ALA A 47 -10.49 -23.63 -16.06
CA ALA A 47 -10.19 -23.25 -17.45
C ALA A 47 -11.21 -22.20 -17.95
N ASN A 48 -10.70 -21.19 -18.66
CA ASN A 48 -11.45 -20.01 -19.17
C ASN A 48 -11.92 -19.02 -18.08
N ASP A 49 -11.58 -19.19 -16.84
CA ASP A 49 -11.72 -18.10 -15.86
C ASP A 49 -10.78 -16.94 -16.22
N SER A 50 -11.11 -15.77 -15.74
CA SER A 50 -10.27 -14.58 -15.90
C SER A 50 -9.93 -13.95 -14.55
N VAL A 51 -8.72 -13.46 -14.41
CA VAL A 51 -8.21 -12.86 -13.19
C VAL A 51 -7.61 -11.50 -13.50
N THR A 52 -8.06 -10.47 -12.81
CA THR A 52 -7.38 -9.17 -12.77
C THR A 52 -6.60 -9.08 -11.47
N VAL A 53 -5.31 -8.75 -11.54
CA VAL A 53 -4.42 -8.60 -10.38
C VAL A 53 -3.90 -7.18 -10.33
N LEU A 54 -4.10 -6.49 -9.21
CA LEU A 54 -3.77 -5.08 -9.03
C LEU A 54 -2.98 -4.86 -7.74
N ASP A 55 -1.79 -4.27 -7.87
CA ASP A 55 -0.95 -3.87 -6.73
C ASP A 55 -0.55 -5.04 -5.81
N ILE A 56 -0.25 -6.18 -6.44
CA ILE A 56 0.20 -7.40 -5.77
C ILE A 56 1.54 -7.83 -6.37
N SER A 57 2.58 -7.94 -5.57
CA SER A 57 3.93 -8.32 -6.04
C SER A 57 3.93 -9.63 -6.84
N LEU A 58 4.23 -9.54 -8.15
CA LEU A 58 4.34 -10.71 -9.03
C LEU A 58 5.40 -11.69 -8.51
N LYS A 59 6.57 -11.20 -8.11
CA LYS A 59 7.66 -12.01 -7.55
C LYS A 59 7.19 -12.88 -6.37
N LYS A 60 6.34 -12.35 -5.50
CA LYS A 60 5.82 -13.08 -4.33
C LYS A 60 4.68 -14.04 -4.65
N ASN A 61 4.02 -13.87 -5.79
CA ASN A 61 2.90 -14.69 -6.25
C ASN A 61 3.25 -15.54 -7.48
N ARG A 62 4.52 -15.60 -7.89
CA ARG A 62 4.97 -16.24 -9.12
C ARG A 62 4.48 -17.68 -9.24
N TRP A 63 4.66 -18.50 -8.21
CA TRP A 63 4.22 -19.89 -8.24
C TRP A 63 2.70 -20.02 -8.43
N ALA A 64 1.90 -19.24 -7.70
CA ALA A 64 0.45 -19.28 -7.83
C ALA A 64 -0.02 -18.76 -9.19
N LEU A 65 0.67 -17.77 -9.77
CA LEU A 65 0.40 -17.29 -11.12
C LEU A 65 0.64 -18.38 -12.16
N ASP A 66 1.76 -19.11 -12.07
CA ASP A 66 2.08 -20.21 -12.98
C ASP A 66 1.00 -21.32 -12.89
N GLU A 67 0.51 -21.66 -11.71
CA GLU A 67 -0.57 -22.63 -11.50
C GLU A 67 -1.91 -22.15 -12.13
N ILE A 68 -2.24 -20.86 -11.97
CA ILE A 68 -3.43 -20.26 -12.56
C ILE A 68 -3.38 -20.31 -14.09
N LEU A 69 -2.23 -19.97 -14.68
CA LEU A 69 -2.01 -20.00 -16.12
C LEU A 69 -2.01 -21.43 -16.67
N ALA A 70 -1.41 -22.39 -15.95
CA ALA A 70 -1.40 -23.81 -16.31
C ALA A 70 -2.80 -24.43 -16.37
N LYS A 71 -3.75 -23.94 -15.56
CA LYS A 71 -5.16 -24.34 -15.61
C LYS A 71 -5.93 -23.76 -16.80
N GLY A 72 -5.31 -22.86 -17.59
CA GLY A 72 -5.92 -22.24 -18.77
C GLY A 72 -6.74 -20.98 -18.48
N ALA A 73 -6.63 -20.42 -17.27
CA ALA A 73 -7.21 -19.11 -16.96
C ALA A 73 -6.42 -17.97 -17.64
N SER A 74 -7.08 -16.85 -17.92
CA SER A 74 -6.44 -15.63 -18.42
C SER A 74 -6.18 -14.65 -17.29
N VAL A 75 -5.02 -13.97 -17.32
CA VAL A 75 -4.62 -13.03 -16.26
C VAL A 75 -4.24 -11.68 -16.86
N PHE A 76 -4.82 -10.62 -16.32
CA PHE A 76 -4.36 -9.24 -16.50
C PHE A 76 -3.70 -8.76 -15.22
N TYR A 77 -2.40 -8.50 -15.26
CA TYR A 77 -1.56 -8.18 -14.12
C TYR A 77 -1.03 -6.75 -14.22
N VAL A 78 -1.44 -5.88 -13.30
CA VAL A 78 -0.97 -4.49 -13.20
C VAL A 78 -0.28 -4.29 -11.85
N ASP A 79 1.00 -3.93 -11.86
CA ASP A 79 1.80 -3.82 -10.64
C ASP A 79 2.99 -2.87 -10.81
N HIS A 80 3.51 -2.35 -9.71
CA HIS A 80 4.70 -1.51 -9.68
C HIS A 80 5.82 -2.06 -8.77
N HIS A 81 5.63 -3.24 -8.20
CA HIS A 81 6.62 -3.89 -7.36
C HIS A 81 7.71 -4.58 -8.19
N GLU A 82 8.83 -4.93 -7.53
CA GLU A 82 9.89 -5.71 -8.14
C GLU A 82 9.35 -7.05 -8.69
N VAL A 83 9.61 -7.30 -9.97
CA VAL A 83 8.98 -8.40 -10.72
C VAL A 83 9.67 -9.75 -10.49
N GLY A 84 11.00 -9.75 -10.34
CA GLY A 84 11.80 -10.95 -10.52
C GLY A 84 11.83 -11.41 -11.99
N ASP A 85 11.72 -12.71 -12.21
CA ASP A 85 11.67 -13.27 -13.58
C ASP A 85 10.25 -13.14 -14.15
N MET A 86 10.10 -12.37 -15.23
CA MET A 86 8.81 -12.17 -15.90
C MET A 86 8.39 -13.44 -16.67
N PRO A 87 7.23 -14.05 -16.37
CA PRO A 87 6.73 -15.16 -17.15
C PRO A 87 6.24 -14.69 -18.51
N ILE A 88 6.49 -15.52 -19.55
CA ILE A 88 5.94 -15.32 -20.89
C ILE A 88 4.87 -16.39 -21.10
N HIS A 89 3.61 -15.97 -21.22
CA HIS A 89 2.49 -16.89 -21.41
C HIS A 89 1.39 -16.23 -22.27
N PRO A 90 0.75 -16.95 -23.22
CA PRO A 90 -0.25 -16.37 -24.12
C PRO A 90 -1.49 -15.83 -23.36
N ASN A 91 -1.83 -16.41 -22.23
CA ASN A 91 -2.95 -15.99 -21.39
C ASN A 91 -2.57 -14.94 -20.33
N LEU A 92 -1.33 -14.43 -20.34
CA LEU A 92 -0.87 -13.40 -19.42
C LEU A 92 -0.69 -12.07 -20.14
N LYS A 93 -1.41 -11.05 -19.73
CA LYS A 93 -1.19 -9.66 -20.09
C LYS A 93 -0.66 -8.91 -18.88
N THR A 94 0.46 -8.22 -19.02
CA THR A 94 1.07 -7.43 -17.94
C THR A 94 1.13 -5.95 -18.28
N LEU A 95 0.99 -5.12 -17.25
CA LEU A 95 1.26 -3.69 -17.27
C LEU A 95 2.05 -3.39 -16.00
N ILE A 96 3.37 -3.32 -16.12
CA ILE A 96 4.28 -3.22 -14.96
C ILE A 96 5.33 -2.14 -15.22
N ASP A 97 5.48 -1.24 -14.23
CA ASP A 97 6.55 -0.25 -14.18
C ASP A 97 7.04 -0.11 -12.74
N THR A 98 8.31 -0.46 -12.53
CA THR A 98 8.94 -0.46 -11.20
C THR A 98 9.63 0.86 -10.86
N SER A 99 9.41 1.91 -11.65
CA SER A 99 10.00 3.22 -11.39
C SER A 99 9.48 3.81 -10.05
N PRO A 100 10.32 4.53 -9.31
CA PRO A 100 9.97 5.05 -8.00
C PRO A 100 8.92 6.17 -8.03
N THR A 101 8.51 6.60 -9.20
CA THR A 101 7.51 7.66 -9.44
C THR A 101 6.17 7.10 -9.91
N MET A 102 6.04 5.77 -9.95
CA MET A 102 4.86 5.07 -10.44
C MET A 102 4.18 4.29 -9.31
N CYS A 103 2.86 4.17 -9.38
CA CYS A 103 2.04 3.24 -8.60
C CYS A 103 1.00 2.58 -9.53
N THR A 104 0.37 1.52 -9.06
CA THR A 104 -0.56 0.70 -9.87
C THR A 104 -1.73 1.52 -10.39
N SER A 105 -2.29 2.40 -9.57
CA SER A 105 -3.38 3.30 -9.99
C SER A 105 -2.97 4.28 -11.07
N LEU A 106 -1.72 4.76 -11.09
CA LEU A 106 -1.20 5.60 -12.17
C LEU A 106 -1.02 4.81 -13.46
N LEU A 107 -0.61 3.54 -13.40
CA LEU A 107 -0.57 2.65 -14.56
C LEU A 107 -1.96 2.42 -15.15
N VAL A 108 -2.97 2.24 -14.29
CA VAL A 108 -4.38 2.12 -14.75
C VAL A 108 -4.87 3.44 -15.33
N ASP A 109 -4.52 4.61 -14.75
CA ASP A 109 -4.83 5.94 -15.31
C ASP A 109 -4.29 6.09 -16.73
N ASP A 110 -3.03 5.74 -16.93
CA ASP A 110 -2.40 5.82 -18.25
C ASP A 110 -3.04 4.80 -19.24
N TYR A 111 -3.35 3.59 -18.79
CA TYR A 111 -4.07 2.58 -19.58
C TYR A 111 -5.48 3.06 -20.01
N LEU A 112 -6.17 3.78 -19.14
CA LEU A 112 -7.51 4.37 -19.37
C LEU A 112 -7.44 5.80 -19.95
N GLN A 113 -6.26 6.27 -20.35
CA GLN A 113 -6.05 7.59 -20.95
C GLN A 113 -6.56 8.78 -20.10
N GLY A 114 -6.46 8.64 -18.77
CA GLY A 114 -6.81 9.70 -17.83
C GLY A 114 -8.30 9.82 -17.50
N GLN A 115 -9.13 8.84 -17.88
CA GLN A 115 -10.58 8.93 -17.74
C GLN A 115 -11.05 9.15 -16.28
N TYR A 116 -10.33 8.58 -15.31
CA TYR A 116 -10.65 8.67 -13.88
C TYR A 116 -9.46 9.18 -13.06
N ARG A 117 -8.69 10.10 -13.62
CA ARG A 117 -7.40 10.59 -13.08
C ARG A 117 -7.46 11.05 -11.64
N ALA A 118 -8.56 11.59 -11.17
CA ALA A 118 -8.70 12.01 -9.77
C ALA A 118 -8.53 10.83 -8.78
N TRP A 119 -8.98 9.62 -9.14
CA TRP A 119 -8.73 8.40 -8.35
C TRP A 119 -7.25 8.01 -8.35
N ALA A 120 -6.56 8.13 -9.48
CA ALA A 120 -5.13 7.86 -9.56
C ALA A 120 -4.30 8.87 -8.73
N ILE A 121 -4.69 10.15 -8.71
CA ILE A 121 -4.09 11.19 -7.87
C ILE A 121 -4.30 10.84 -6.38
N THR A 122 -5.51 10.42 -6.02
CA THR A 122 -5.84 9.97 -4.65
C THR A 122 -4.92 8.83 -4.22
N ALA A 123 -4.75 7.81 -5.07
CA ALA A 123 -3.87 6.68 -4.81
C ALA A 123 -2.40 7.08 -4.67
N ALA A 124 -1.91 7.96 -5.55
CA ALA A 124 -0.54 8.45 -5.52
C ALA A 124 -0.22 9.18 -4.21
N PHE A 125 -1.16 9.96 -3.67
CA PHE A 125 -1.02 10.52 -2.32
C PHE A 125 -0.99 9.44 -1.23
N GLY A 126 -1.84 8.42 -1.35
CA GLY A 126 -1.85 7.28 -0.43
C GLY A 126 -0.52 6.53 -0.40
N ASP A 127 0.13 6.40 -1.56
CA ASP A 127 1.45 5.74 -1.70
C ASP A 127 2.65 6.70 -1.46
N ASN A 128 2.37 7.88 -0.90
CA ASN A 128 3.35 8.92 -0.57
C ASN A 128 4.14 9.46 -1.78
N LEU A 129 3.55 9.43 -2.97
CA LEU A 129 4.09 10.01 -4.21
C LEU A 129 3.65 11.48 -4.36
N ASN A 130 3.78 12.27 -3.28
CA ASN A 130 3.21 13.61 -3.17
C ASN A 130 3.56 14.52 -4.36
N GLY A 131 4.83 14.56 -4.78
CA GLY A 131 5.26 15.43 -5.90
C GLY A 131 4.60 15.06 -7.23
N ILE A 132 4.42 13.76 -7.52
CA ILE A 132 3.74 13.28 -8.72
C ILE A 132 2.24 13.57 -8.64
N ALA A 133 1.62 13.32 -7.48
CA ALA A 133 0.22 13.60 -7.25
C ALA A 133 -0.10 15.10 -7.41
N GLU A 134 0.71 15.97 -6.83
CA GLU A 134 0.58 17.44 -6.95
C GLU A 134 0.73 17.89 -8.40
N GLN A 135 1.73 17.39 -9.12
CA GLN A 135 1.93 17.69 -10.54
C GLN A 135 0.71 17.27 -11.39
N LYS A 136 0.19 16.07 -11.19
CA LYS A 136 -1.00 15.56 -11.90
C LYS A 136 -2.26 16.34 -11.49
N ALA A 137 -2.41 16.73 -10.22
CA ALA A 137 -3.51 17.57 -9.75
C ALA A 137 -3.49 18.95 -10.41
N GLN A 138 -2.32 19.58 -10.50
CA GLN A 138 -2.14 20.85 -11.21
C GLN A 138 -2.47 20.72 -12.70
N ALA A 139 -2.01 19.66 -13.37
CA ALA A 139 -2.32 19.39 -14.77
C ALA A 139 -3.82 19.14 -15.02
N LEU A 140 -4.53 18.60 -14.04
CA LEU A 140 -6.00 18.43 -14.06
C LEU A 140 -6.76 19.74 -13.74
N GLY A 141 -6.07 20.81 -13.36
CA GLY A 141 -6.65 22.11 -13.01
C GLY A 141 -7.33 22.14 -11.63
N LEU A 142 -6.95 21.26 -10.72
CA LEU A 142 -7.53 21.21 -9.37
C LEU A 142 -7.05 22.39 -8.53
N SER A 143 -7.95 22.97 -7.76
CA SER A 143 -7.61 23.96 -6.74
C SER A 143 -6.81 23.32 -5.58
N MET A 144 -6.13 24.15 -4.78
CA MET A 144 -5.42 23.70 -3.58
C MET A 144 -6.34 22.91 -2.62
N LEU A 145 -7.59 23.39 -2.43
CA LEU A 145 -8.56 22.72 -1.58
C LEU A 145 -8.93 21.33 -2.12
N GLN A 146 -9.17 21.21 -3.43
CA GLN A 146 -9.48 19.93 -4.07
C GLN A 146 -8.28 18.98 -3.98
N THR A 147 -7.07 19.47 -4.19
CA THR A 147 -5.83 18.67 -4.06
C THR A 147 -5.69 18.13 -2.64
N GLU A 148 -5.93 18.95 -1.61
CA GLU A 148 -5.83 18.54 -0.21
C GLU A 148 -6.93 17.53 0.17
N LEU A 149 -8.14 17.64 -0.40
CA LEU A 149 -9.20 16.64 -0.23
C LEU A 149 -8.79 15.27 -0.78
N LEU A 150 -8.22 15.22 -2.00
CA LEU A 150 -7.71 13.97 -2.58
C LEU A 150 -6.56 13.39 -1.75
N LYS A 151 -5.66 14.24 -1.28
CA LYS A 151 -4.56 13.84 -0.41
C LYS A 151 -5.06 13.23 0.89
N THR A 152 -6.00 13.90 1.54
CA THR A 152 -6.63 13.39 2.77
C THR A 152 -7.31 12.05 2.54
N LEU A 153 -8.10 11.92 1.47
CA LEU A 153 -8.76 10.65 1.14
C LEU A 153 -7.73 9.55 0.88
N GLY A 154 -6.71 9.82 0.06
CA GLY A 154 -5.66 8.84 -0.27
C GLY A 154 -4.91 8.33 0.97
N ILE A 155 -4.54 9.25 1.87
CA ILE A 155 -3.90 8.91 3.15
C ILE A 155 -4.83 8.07 4.01
N CYS A 156 -6.11 8.42 4.11
CA CYS A 156 -7.10 7.69 4.91
C CYS A 156 -7.36 6.28 4.36
N LEU A 157 -7.48 6.11 3.03
CA LEU A 157 -7.63 4.81 2.39
C LEU A 157 -6.40 3.93 2.66
N ASN A 158 -5.20 4.49 2.50
CA ASN A 158 -3.96 3.78 2.75
C ASN A 158 -3.80 3.41 4.24
N TYR A 159 -4.12 4.34 5.15
CA TYR A 159 -4.13 4.10 6.59
C TYR A 159 -5.07 2.96 6.96
N ASN A 160 -6.30 2.96 6.43
CA ASN A 160 -7.28 1.91 6.71
C ASN A 160 -6.81 0.51 6.29
N ALA A 161 -5.86 0.39 5.38
CA ALA A 161 -5.33 -0.90 4.93
C ALA A 161 -4.26 -1.50 5.85
N TYR A 162 -3.65 -0.68 6.73
CA TYR A 162 -2.64 -1.18 7.66
C TYR A 162 -3.32 -1.87 8.84
N GLY A 163 -3.02 -3.14 9.01
CA GLY A 163 -3.46 -3.98 10.09
C GLY A 163 -2.73 -5.32 10.00
N SER A 164 -2.84 -6.14 11.01
CA SER A 164 -2.40 -7.55 10.96
C SER A 164 -3.52 -8.45 10.43
N GLN A 165 -4.77 -8.01 10.57
CA GLN A 165 -5.98 -8.72 10.17
C GLN A 165 -7.12 -7.72 9.87
N ILE A 166 -8.16 -8.19 9.19
CA ILE A 166 -9.30 -7.35 8.78
C ILE A 166 -9.99 -6.67 9.99
N SER A 167 -10.08 -7.35 11.12
CA SER A 167 -10.69 -6.78 12.34
C SER A 167 -9.91 -5.63 12.98
N ASP A 168 -8.68 -5.36 12.55
CA ASP A 168 -7.93 -4.16 12.96
C ASP A 168 -8.39 -2.91 12.18
N LEU A 169 -9.03 -3.09 11.02
CA LEU A 169 -9.42 -2.02 10.12
C LEU A 169 -10.74 -1.36 10.53
N HIS A 170 -10.94 -0.11 10.16
CA HIS A 170 -12.24 0.55 10.34
C HIS A 170 -13.29 0.03 9.37
N VAL A 171 -12.88 -0.26 8.13
CA VAL A 171 -13.72 -0.79 7.07
C VAL A 171 -12.93 -1.87 6.33
N ALA A 172 -13.53 -3.04 6.12
CA ALA A 172 -12.91 -4.09 5.31
C ALA A 172 -12.72 -3.62 3.85
N PRO A 173 -11.61 -3.99 3.17
CA PRO A 173 -11.31 -3.45 1.84
C PRO A 173 -12.37 -3.77 0.77
N ASP A 174 -12.98 -4.95 0.80
CA ASP A 174 -14.08 -5.35 -0.08
C ASP A 174 -15.34 -4.52 0.17
N ALA A 175 -15.69 -4.27 1.43
CA ALA A 175 -16.79 -3.39 1.81
C ALA A 175 -16.51 -1.94 1.38
N LEU A 176 -15.27 -1.46 1.57
CA LEU A 176 -14.87 -0.12 1.13
C LEU A 176 -14.96 0.02 -0.39
N TYR A 177 -14.45 -0.96 -1.15
CA TYR A 177 -14.61 -1.00 -2.60
C TYR A 177 -16.09 -0.98 -3.03
N ALA A 178 -16.95 -1.72 -2.33
CA ALA A 178 -18.39 -1.76 -2.63
C ALA A 178 -19.05 -0.37 -2.55
N HIS A 179 -18.55 0.53 -1.72
CA HIS A 179 -18.96 1.94 -1.66
C HIS A 179 -18.30 2.80 -2.75
N LEU A 180 -16.99 2.63 -2.97
CA LEU A 180 -16.21 3.47 -3.90
C LEU A 180 -16.61 3.28 -5.37
N LYS A 181 -16.91 2.07 -5.79
CA LYS A 181 -17.11 1.66 -7.21
C LYS A 181 -18.20 2.39 -7.98
N TYR A 182 -19.10 3.09 -7.30
CA TYR A 182 -20.19 3.83 -7.92
C TYR A 182 -19.86 5.28 -8.25
N TYR A 183 -18.70 5.78 -7.82
CA TYR A 183 -18.34 7.18 -7.94
C TYR A 183 -17.26 7.41 -9.01
N PRO A 184 -17.62 7.99 -10.17
CA PRO A 184 -16.63 8.39 -11.18
C PRO A 184 -15.61 9.41 -10.67
N SER A 185 -16.00 10.16 -9.63
CA SER A 185 -15.15 11.17 -8.99
C SER A 185 -15.01 10.90 -7.50
N PRO A 186 -13.79 10.94 -6.93
CA PRO A 186 -13.59 10.86 -5.49
C PRO A 186 -14.25 12.02 -4.72
N PHE A 187 -14.49 13.16 -5.36
CA PHE A 187 -15.18 14.30 -4.74
C PHE A 187 -16.65 13.96 -4.47
N ASP A 188 -17.31 13.26 -5.41
CA ASP A 188 -18.70 12.82 -5.23
C ASP A 188 -18.78 11.80 -4.09
N PHE A 189 -17.83 10.86 -4.01
CA PHE A 189 -17.74 9.94 -2.87
C PHE A 189 -17.60 10.67 -1.54
N ILE A 190 -16.70 11.65 -1.42
CA ILE A 190 -16.50 12.44 -0.19
C ILE A 190 -17.79 13.15 0.21
N THR A 191 -18.56 13.66 -0.76
CA THR A 191 -19.80 14.39 -0.52
C THR A 191 -20.93 13.46 -0.11
N ASP A 192 -21.15 12.37 -0.85
CA ASP A 192 -22.29 11.47 -0.66
C ASP A 192 -22.07 10.48 0.48
N GLN A 193 -20.81 10.06 0.71
CA GLN A 193 -20.41 9.13 1.77
C GLN A 193 -19.68 9.84 2.91
N THR A 194 -20.13 11.05 3.25
CA THR A 194 -19.48 11.91 4.26
C THR A 194 -19.24 11.17 5.58
N ALA A 195 -20.20 10.38 6.07
CA ALA A 195 -20.05 9.63 7.32
C ALA A 195 -18.88 8.61 7.27
N MET A 196 -18.72 7.91 6.16
CA MET A 196 -17.62 6.96 5.97
C MET A 196 -16.28 7.68 5.85
N PHE A 197 -16.22 8.75 5.06
CA PHE A 197 -15.01 9.56 4.94
C PHE A 197 -14.59 10.14 6.29
N GLU A 198 -15.54 10.69 7.06
CA GLU A 198 -15.26 11.22 8.40
C GLU A 198 -14.85 10.15 9.40
N GLN A 199 -15.39 8.94 9.33
CA GLN A 199 -14.94 7.80 10.13
C GLN A 199 -13.46 7.48 9.88
N LEU A 200 -13.05 7.43 8.63
CA LEU A 200 -11.66 7.17 8.26
C LEU A 200 -10.74 8.33 8.67
N ARG A 201 -11.19 9.57 8.47
CA ARG A 201 -10.43 10.79 8.77
C ARG A 201 -10.23 11.00 10.26
N SER A 202 -11.29 10.85 11.06
CA SER A 202 -11.19 10.97 12.52
C SER A 202 -10.36 9.85 13.12
N GLY A 203 -10.58 8.60 12.66
CA GLY A 203 -9.76 7.47 13.09
C GLY A 203 -8.27 7.66 12.78
N TYR A 204 -7.93 8.13 11.57
CA TYR A 204 -6.56 8.49 11.23
C TYR A 204 -5.98 9.56 12.16
N THR A 205 -6.75 10.63 12.41
CA THR A 205 -6.30 11.74 13.24
C THR A 205 -6.03 11.31 14.67
N GLU A 206 -6.97 10.56 15.26
CA GLU A 206 -6.87 10.05 16.64
C GLU A 206 -5.69 9.09 16.79
N ASP A 207 -5.57 8.11 15.91
CA ASP A 207 -4.48 7.13 15.95
C ASP A 207 -3.11 7.79 15.73
N MET A 208 -3.01 8.76 14.82
CA MET A 208 -1.77 9.50 14.57
C MET A 208 -1.38 10.37 15.76
N GLN A 209 -2.34 11.00 16.45
CA GLN A 209 -2.06 11.74 17.69
C GLN A 209 -1.45 10.83 18.76
N LEU A 210 -1.98 9.62 18.92
CA LEU A 210 -1.42 8.62 19.83
C LEU A 210 0.02 8.27 19.42
N GLY A 211 0.25 7.95 18.12
CA GLY A 211 1.57 7.58 17.63
C GLY A 211 2.63 8.68 17.78
N LEU A 212 2.27 9.92 17.43
CA LEU A 212 3.17 11.06 17.54
C LEU A 212 3.48 11.45 19.00
N SER A 213 2.67 11.05 19.97
CA SER A 213 2.93 11.26 21.40
C SER A 213 3.96 10.30 21.97
N ILE A 214 4.29 9.22 21.27
CA ILE A 214 5.24 8.21 21.76
C ILE A 214 6.68 8.71 21.65
N THR A 215 7.38 8.67 22.75
CA THR A 215 8.82 8.97 22.76
C THR A 215 9.58 7.83 22.06
N PRO A 216 10.51 8.14 21.11
CA PRO A 216 11.33 7.13 20.48
C PRO A 216 12.17 6.34 21.51
N ASP A 217 12.22 5.00 21.37
CA ASP A 217 13.08 4.14 22.18
C ASP A 217 14.57 4.43 21.91
N TYR A 218 14.86 4.82 20.66
CA TYR A 218 16.21 5.19 20.22
C TYR A 218 16.14 6.35 19.23
N LYS A 219 16.98 7.37 19.39
CA LYS A 219 17.01 8.52 18.52
C LYS A 219 18.38 9.18 18.47
N THR A 220 18.84 9.46 17.24
CA THR A 220 19.98 10.33 16.92
C THR A 220 19.55 11.38 15.90
N ASP A 221 20.48 12.17 15.40
CA ASP A 221 20.20 13.08 14.28
C ASP A 221 19.90 12.33 12.98
N LYS A 222 20.43 11.11 12.82
CA LYS A 222 20.34 10.31 11.58
C LYS A 222 19.29 9.22 11.60
N VAL A 223 18.94 8.68 12.78
CA VAL A 223 17.99 7.57 12.90
C VAL A 223 17.04 7.79 14.08
N ALA A 224 15.80 7.28 13.94
CA ALA A 224 14.86 7.17 15.06
C ALA A 224 14.09 5.85 15.00
N LEU A 225 13.96 5.17 16.14
CA LEU A 225 13.16 3.97 16.31
C LEU A 225 12.04 4.23 17.31
N ILE A 226 10.82 3.97 16.90
CA ILE A 226 9.61 4.12 17.70
C ILE A 226 8.97 2.75 17.84
N ARG A 227 8.74 2.33 19.08
CA ARG A 227 8.03 1.09 19.39
C ARG A 227 6.60 1.39 19.79
N LEU A 228 5.68 0.85 19.02
CA LEU A 228 4.24 0.95 19.25
C LEU A 228 3.73 -0.26 20.04
N PRO A 229 2.66 -0.10 20.85
CA PRO A 229 2.06 -1.20 21.62
C PRO A 229 1.34 -2.20 20.70
N ASP A 230 1.00 -3.38 21.25
CA ASP A 230 0.08 -4.32 20.59
C ASP A 230 -1.36 -3.83 20.73
N ALA A 231 -1.78 -3.01 19.78
CA ALA A 231 -3.13 -2.44 19.72
C ALA A 231 -3.55 -2.22 18.26
N PRO A 232 -4.85 -2.34 17.91
CA PRO A 232 -5.33 -2.10 16.55
C PRO A 232 -4.92 -0.75 15.99
N TRP A 233 -5.02 0.32 16.77
CA TRP A 233 -4.61 1.66 16.35
C TRP A 233 -3.12 1.74 15.99
N ALA A 234 -2.26 1.09 16.76
CA ALA A 234 -0.82 1.07 16.54
C ALA A 234 -0.45 0.33 15.24
N ARG A 235 -1.17 -0.75 14.94
CA ARG A 235 -1.00 -1.49 13.68
C ARG A 235 -1.46 -0.67 12.48
N ARG A 236 -2.59 0.07 12.60
CA ARG A 236 -3.10 0.93 11.51
C ARG A 236 -2.15 2.06 11.14
N ILE A 237 -1.45 2.66 12.10
CA ILE A 237 -0.53 3.78 11.80
C ILE A 237 0.89 3.35 11.45
N ASN A 238 1.26 2.09 11.57
CA ASN A 238 2.64 1.60 11.41
C ASN A 238 3.33 2.16 10.15
N GLY A 239 2.64 2.18 9.01
CA GLY A 239 3.18 2.69 7.76
C GLY A 239 3.05 4.21 7.61
N VAL A 240 1.88 4.77 7.93
CA VAL A 240 1.61 6.21 7.75
C VAL A 240 2.37 7.07 8.75
N LEU A 241 2.58 6.59 9.99
CA LEU A 241 3.46 7.26 10.96
C LEU A 241 4.90 7.35 10.44
N GLY A 242 5.40 6.27 9.84
CA GLY A 242 6.72 6.28 9.21
C GLY A 242 6.82 7.30 8.07
N ASN A 243 5.79 7.42 7.23
CA ASN A 243 5.74 8.42 6.16
C ASN A 243 5.72 9.84 6.74
N GLU A 244 4.88 10.09 7.75
CA GLU A 244 4.77 11.40 8.40
C GLU A 244 6.10 11.83 9.01
N LEU A 245 6.76 10.94 9.75
CA LEU A 245 8.05 11.23 10.36
C LEU A 245 9.17 11.46 9.32
N ALA A 246 9.15 10.72 8.20
CA ALA A 246 10.08 10.96 7.11
C ALA A 246 9.84 12.33 6.45
N ASN A 247 8.59 12.75 6.30
CA ASN A 247 8.26 14.09 5.78
C ASN A 247 8.68 15.21 6.75
N GLN A 248 8.48 15.03 8.06
CA GLN A 248 8.89 16.01 9.08
C GLN A 248 10.41 16.12 9.25
N TYR A 249 11.13 14.99 9.08
CA TYR A 249 12.57 14.89 9.27
C TYR A 249 13.24 14.22 8.05
N PRO A 250 13.33 14.92 6.91
CA PRO A 250 13.74 14.33 5.63
C PRO A 250 15.18 13.80 5.58
N HIS A 251 16.04 14.25 6.50
CA HIS A 251 17.43 13.80 6.64
C HIS A 251 17.58 12.55 7.53
N ARG A 252 16.49 12.08 8.18
CA ARG A 252 16.53 11.01 9.17
C ARG A 252 15.83 9.75 8.66
N ALA A 253 16.44 8.58 8.90
CA ALA A 253 15.78 7.30 8.73
C ALA A 253 14.88 6.98 9.94
N HIS A 254 13.73 6.36 9.68
CA HIS A 254 12.76 6.01 10.72
C HIS A 254 12.42 4.52 10.68
N ALA A 255 12.42 3.89 11.83
CA ALA A 255 11.92 2.53 12.03
C ALA A 255 10.73 2.55 13.00
N ILE A 256 9.59 2.06 12.55
CA ILE A 256 8.40 1.86 13.39
C ILE A 256 8.29 0.37 13.67
N VAL A 257 8.29 0.02 14.94
CA VAL A 257 8.24 -1.36 15.42
C VAL A 257 6.95 -1.57 16.17
N THR A 258 6.13 -2.51 15.74
CA THR A 258 4.85 -2.84 16.38
C THR A 258 4.85 -4.27 16.84
N LEU A 259 4.54 -4.52 18.10
CA LEU A 259 4.35 -5.89 18.59
C LEU A 259 3.09 -6.48 17.96
N ASN A 260 3.17 -7.68 17.43
CA ASN A 260 2.03 -8.40 16.89
C ASN A 260 1.50 -9.43 17.89
N SER A 261 0.28 -9.94 17.64
CA SER A 261 -0.39 -10.92 18.50
C SER A 261 0.31 -12.28 18.59
N LEU A 262 1.30 -12.54 17.72
CA LEU A 262 2.11 -13.76 17.74
C LEU A 262 3.35 -13.64 18.63
N GLY A 263 3.55 -12.48 19.28
CA GLY A 263 4.68 -12.23 20.16
C GLY A 263 5.99 -11.95 19.41
N SER A 264 5.91 -11.47 18.18
CA SER A 264 7.03 -10.97 17.39
C SER A 264 6.80 -9.51 16.97
N TYR A 265 7.80 -8.90 16.33
CA TYR A 265 7.68 -7.53 15.85
C TYR A 265 7.41 -7.46 14.34
N GLN A 266 6.51 -6.56 13.98
CA GLN A 266 6.38 -6.05 12.63
C GLN A 266 7.17 -4.74 12.54
N VAL A 267 8.03 -4.60 11.55
CA VAL A 267 8.88 -3.42 11.37
C VAL A 267 8.55 -2.73 10.06
N SER A 268 8.44 -1.40 10.09
CA SER A 268 8.42 -0.52 8.93
C SER A 268 9.63 0.39 8.95
N VAL A 269 10.40 0.40 7.86
CA VAL A 269 11.56 1.28 7.69
C VAL A 269 11.26 2.32 6.63
N ARG A 270 11.65 3.56 6.87
CA ARG A 270 11.72 4.64 5.89
C ARG A 270 13.15 5.16 5.81
N ALA A 271 13.73 5.11 4.61
CA ALA A 271 14.98 5.78 4.33
C ALA A 271 14.82 7.30 4.42
N PRO A 272 15.88 8.06 4.64
CA PRO A 272 15.83 9.53 4.56
C PRO A 272 15.29 9.97 3.20
N LEU A 273 14.41 10.98 3.17
CA LEU A 273 13.88 11.50 1.89
C LEU A 273 14.96 12.18 1.03
N GLU A 274 16.03 12.65 1.66
CA GLU A 274 17.21 13.21 0.97
C GLU A 274 18.09 12.12 0.34
N ASN A 275 17.98 10.86 0.82
CA ASN A 275 18.67 9.69 0.28
C ASN A 275 17.79 8.45 0.38
N LYS A 276 16.92 8.26 -0.62
CA LYS A 276 15.88 7.23 -0.65
C LYS A 276 16.41 5.82 -0.98
N THR A 277 17.45 5.36 -0.27
CA THR A 277 18.12 4.06 -0.52
C THR A 277 18.36 3.28 0.75
N GLY A 278 18.58 1.96 0.63
CA GLY A 278 19.06 1.10 1.70
C GLY A 278 18.00 0.47 2.60
N ALA A 279 16.73 0.86 2.50
CA ALA A 279 15.68 0.25 3.33
C ALA A 279 15.44 -1.23 2.97
N ASP A 280 15.43 -1.55 1.68
CA ASP A 280 15.32 -2.90 1.16
C ASP A 280 16.50 -3.77 1.58
N GLU A 281 17.72 -3.26 1.44
CA GLU A 281 18.97 -3.94 1.84
C GLU A 281 18.97 -4.27 3.33
N LEU A 282 18.66 -3.28 4.17
CA LEU A 282 18.55 -3.46 5.63
C LEU A 282 17.51 -4.54 5.99
N CYS A 283 16.31 -4.42 5.46
CA CYS A 283 15.23 -5.36 5.79
C CYS A 283 15.52 -6.76 5.27
N ALA A 284 16.17 -6.92 4.11
CA ALA A 284 16.55 -8.20 3.52
C ALA A 284 17.56 -9.01 4.37
N LEU A 285 18.25 -8.37 5.33
CA LEU A 285 19.09 -9.09 6.31
C LEU A 285 18.26 -10.00 7.24
N PHE A 286 16.93 -9.80 7.31
CA PHE A 286 16.03 -10.55 8.19
C PHE A 286 15.07 -11.41 7.36
N LYS A 287 14.78 -12.63 7.86
CA LYS A 287 14.08 -13.70 7.13
C LYS A 287 12.80 -13.29 6.41
N THR A 288 11.99 -12.39 7.02
CA THR A 288 10.70 -11.95 6.46
C THR A 288 10.75 -10.51 5.94
N GLY A 289 11.96 -10.00 5.75
CA GLY A 289 12.20 -8.63 5.33
C GLY A 289 12.23 -8.47 3.82
N GLY A 290 11.92 -7.25 3.38
CA GLY A 290 11.96 -6.82 1.99
C GLY A 290 11.19 -5.53 1.76
N GLY A 291 11.19 -5.05 0.53
CA GLY A 291 10.52 -3.82 0.15
C GLY A 291 11.23 -3.07 -0.96
N ARG A 292 11.00 -1.76 -1.01
CA ARG A 292 11.65 -0.84 -1.95
C ARG A 292 12.83 -0.13 -1.29
N LYS A 293 13.72 0.44 -2.07
CA LYS A 293 14.90 1.20 -1.58
C LYS A 293 14.54 2.29 -0.56
N SER A 294 13.44 3.01 -0.80
CA SER A 294 12.99 4.11 0.06
C SER A 294 12.14 3.68 1.25
N ALA A 295 11.46 2.53 1.16
CA ALA A 295 10.53 2.04 2.17
C ALA A 295 10.46 0.52 2.14
N ALA A 296 10.75 -0.11 3.27
CA ALA A 296 10.76 -1.56 3.40
C ALA A 296 10.20 -1.98 4.76
N GLY A 297 10.05 -3.27 4.99
CA GLY A 297 9.58 -3.77 6.28
C GLY A 297 9.98 -5.21 6.53
N ILE A 298 9.79 -5.64 7.76
CA ILE A 298 9.97 -7.01 8.22
C ILE A 298 8.63 -7.44 8.82
N ASN A 299 8.04 -8.51 8.30
CA ASN A 299 6.71 -8.94 8.74
C ASN A 299 6.74 -9.68 10.06
N ASP A 300 7.85 -10.36 10.36
CA ASP A 300 8.01 -11.20 11.54
C ASP A 300 9.47 -11.14 12.00
N LEU A 301 9.77 -10.20 12.90
CA LEU A 301 11.08 -10.06 13.57
C LEU A 301 10.95 -10.63 14.98
N ALA A 302 11.68 -11.70 15.30
CA ALA A 302 11.69 -12.28 16.63
C ALA A 302 12.15 -11.25 17.68
N ILE A 303 11.62 -11.34 18.90
CA ILE A 303 11.88 -10.34 19.96
C ILE A 303 13.38 -10.18 20.24
N ASP A 304 14.14 -11.28 20.27
CA ASP A 304 15.59 -11.30 20.49
C ASP A 304 16.39 -10.70 19.32
N GLN A 305 15.75 -10.54 18.14
CA GLN A 305 16.36 -9.93 16.96
C GLN A 305 16.20 -8.40 16.92
N LEU A 306 15.47 -7.79 17.85
CA LEU A 306 15.33 -6.32 17.89
C LEU A 306 16.67 -5.62 18.12
N GLY A 307 17.50 -6.13 19.01
CA GLY A 307 18.87 -5.58 19.26
C GLY A 307 19.77 -5.67 18.01
N PRO A 308 19.90 -6.83 17.36
CA PRO A 308 20.56 -6.95 16.05
C PRO A 308 20.00 -6.00 14.98
N PHE A 309 18.68 -5.84 14.90
CA PHE A 309 18.03 -4.91 13.97
C PHE A 309 18.45 -3.45 14.23
N VAL A 310 18.43 -3.00 15.49
CA VAL A 310 18.87 -1.62 15.85
C VAL A 310 20.30 -1.37 15.43
N LYS A 311 21.19 -2.32 15.66
CA LYS A 311 22.61 -2.21 15.23
C LYS A 311 22.75 -2.13 13.71
N ALA A 312 22.01 -2.95 12.97
CA ALA A 312 22.02 -2.92 11.51
C ALA A 312 21.42 -1.61 10.96
N PHE A 313 20.35 -1.11 11.59
CA PHE A 313 19.71 0.15 11.24
C PHE A 313 20.63 1.35 11.45
N GLU A 314 21.34 1.36 12.57
CA GLU A 314 22.37 2.37 12.87
C GLU A 314 23.56 2.28 11.91
N ALA A 315 24.04 1.07 11.59
CA ALA A 315 25.12 0.87 10.64
C ALA A 315 24.76 1.32 9.21
N GLN A 316 23.47 1.21 8.83
CA GLN A 316 22.98 1.61 7.51
C GLN A 316 22.83 3.12 7.35
N TYR A 317 22.44 3.84 8.41
CA TYR A 317 22.00 5.24 8.30
C TYR A 317 22.69 6.20 9.32
N GLY A 318 23.41 5.67 10.29
CA GLY A 318 24.04 6.41 11.40
C GLY A 318 25.28 7.22 11.07
#